data_8c06a7c4098cf186577e94ddb4301885
#
_entry.id   8c06a7c4098cf186577e94ddb4301885
#
_cell.length_a   1.000
_cell.length_b   1.000
_cell.length_c   1.000
_cell.angle_alpha   90.00
_cell.angle_beta   90.00
_cell.angle_gamma   90.00
#
_symmetry.space_group_name_H-M   'P 1'
#
loop_
_entity.id
_entity.type
_entity.pdbx_description
1 polymer ?
#
loop_
_entity_poly.entity_id
_entity_poly.type
_entity_poly.pdbx_seq_one_letter_code
_entity_poly.pdbx_strand_id
1 'polypeptide(L)'
;MTSIYKSTIPTISTFNNRDTYAPELIDDVKSVLIIGSGGLSIGQAGEFDYSGSQAIKALKEANKTTILINPNIATNQTSHSLADKIYYLPVTPEYITYIIERERPDGILLTFGGQTGLNCGVKLDQDGILKKYNVKVLGTPIKTLVTSEDRDLFAQALKEINIPIAESIACETVDEALQAAESVRYPVIVRSAYALGGLGSGFANNADEMKQLASQSLSLAPQILVEKSLKGWKEVEYEVVRDRVGNCITVCNMENFDPLGVHTGDSIVFAPSQTLSDEEYHMLRSAAIKIIRHL
;
A
#
# COMPACT_ATOMS: atom_id res chain seq x y z
N MET A 1 -24.72 -46.88 -6.04
CA MET A 1 -25.45 -45.59 -6.19
C MET A 1 -24.42 -44.49 -6.29
N THR A 2 -24.08 -44.18 -7.51
CA THR A 2 -23.03 -43.16 -7.84
C THR A 2 -23.77 -41.93 -8.33
N SER A 3 -23.86 -40.92 -7.48
CA SER A 3 -24.33 -39.58 -7.87
C SER A 3 -23.17 -38.84 -8.50
N ILE A 4 -23.28 -38.66 -9.82
CA ILE A 4 -22.33 -37.89 -10.61
C ILE A 4 -22.72 -36.42 -10.46
N TYR A 5 -21.88 -35.65 -9.76
CA TYR A 5 -21.90 -34.21 -9.85
C TYR A 5 -21.51 -33.79 -11.28
N LYS A 6 -22.48 -33.45 -12.09
CA LYS A 6 -22.21 -32.70 -13.32
C LYS A 6 -21.87 -31.26 -12.94
N SER A 7 -20.59 -30.94 -12.77
CA SER A 7 -20.14 -29.56 -12.84
C SER A 7 -20.34 -29.08 -14.27
N THR A 8 -21.31 -28.25 -14.52
CA THR A 8 -21.41 -27.48 -15.76
C THR A 8 -20.32 -26.40 -15.72
N ILE A 9 -19.13 -26.77 -16.20
CA ILE A 9 -18.11 -25.78 -16.54
C ILE A 9 -18.70 -24.95 -17.69
N PRO A 10 -18.86 -23.62 -17.55
CA PRO A 10 -19.33 -22.79 -18.65
C PRO A 10 -18.35 -22.96 -19.82
N THR A 11 -18.85 -23.36 -20.97
CA THR A 11 -18.04 -23.44 -22.17
C THR A 11 -17.59 -22.03 -22.57
N ILE A 12 -16.36 -21.92 -23.08
CA ILE A 12 -15.72 -20.67 -23.54
C ILE A 12 -16.61 -19.83 -24.48
N SER A 13 -17.60 -20.43 -25.12
CA SER A 13 -18.58 -19.75 -25.97
C SER A 13 -19.51 -18.77 -25.25
N THR A 14 -19.64 -18.85 -23.93
CA THR A 14 -20.45 -17.89 -23.13
C THR A 14 -19.72 -16.59 -22.82
N PHE A 15 -18.42 -16.50 -23.12
CA PHE A 15 -17.60 -15.29 -22.90
C PHE A 15 -17.45 -14.41 -24.15
N ASN A 16 -18.09 -14.75 -25.26
CA ASN A 16 -17.97 -14.00 -26.53
C ASN A 16 -18.89 -12.76 -26.64
N ASN A 17 -19.55 -12.33 -25.57
CA ASN A 17 -20.20 -11.02 -25.55
C ASN A 17 -19.18 -9.93 -25.13
N ARG A 18 -18.06 -9.85 -25.86
CA ARG A 18 -17.08 -8.76 -25.69
C ARG A 18 -17.58 -7.40 -26.18
N ASP A 19 -18.74 -7.36 -26.85
CA ASP A 19 -19.25 -6.14 -27.50
C ASP A 19 -20.07 -5.22 -26.57
N THR A 20 -20.26 -5.58 -25.28
CA THR A 20 -21.09 -4.78 -24.36
C THR A 20 -20.34 -4.13 -23.20
N TYR A 21 -19.05 -4.40 -23.03
CA TYR A 21 -18.21 -3.74 -22.05
C TYR A 21 -16.98 -3.10 -22.71
N ALA A 22 -17.21 -2.09 -23.53
CA ALA A 22 -16.15 -1.09 -23.71
C ALA A 22 -16.00 -0.40 -22.33
N PRO A 23 -14.82 -0.49 -21.67
CA PRO A 23 -14.62 0.29 -20.45
C PRO A 23 -14.89 1.74 -20.83
N GLU A 24 -15.81 2.40 -20.11
CA GLU A 24 -15.93 3.87 -20.21
C GLU A 24 -14.57 4.41 -19.77
N LEU A 25 -13.72 4.64 -20.73
CA LEU A 25 -12.47 5.37 -20.53
C LEU A 25 -12.86 6.70 -19.91
N ILE A 26 -12.17 7.14 -18.89
CA ILE A 26 -12.37 8.47 -18.31
C ILE A 26 -11.90 9.47 -19.37
N ASP A 27 -12.81 9.88 -20.24
CA ASP A 27 -12.53 10.74 -21.39
C ASP A 27 -12.08 12.15 -20.98
N ASP A 28 -12.34 12.53 -19.74
CA ASP A 28 -12.00 13.82 -19.18
C ASP A 28 -10.55 13.93 -18.64
N VAL A 29 -9.78 12.84 -18.66
CA VAL A 29 -8.35 12.81 -18.31
C VAL A 29 -7.53 12.59 -19.56
N LYS A 30 -6.84 13.60 -20.05
CA LYS A 30 -5.99 13.56 -21.24
C LYS A 30 -4.51 13.53 -20.92
N SER A 31 -4.12 14.15 -19.80
CA SER A 31 -2.74 14.25 -19.34
C SER A 31 -2.60 13.85 -17.88
N VAL A 32 -1.55 13.11 -17.56
CA VAL A 32 -1.32 12.55 -16.22
C VAL A 32 0.10 12.86 -15.76
N LEU A 33 0.21 13.44 -14.57
CA LEU A 33 1.47 13.59 -13.85
C LEU A 33 1.72 12.33 -13.00
N ILE A 34 2.83 11.67 -13.25
CA ILE A 34 3.27 10.51 -12.50
C ILE A 34 4.39 10.93 -11.53
N ILE A 35 4.20 10.66 -10.25
CA ILE A 35 5.25 10.83 -9.25
C ILE A 35 6.11 9.57 -9.30
N GLY A 36 7.34 9.74 -9.76
CA GLY A 36 8.28 8.63 -9.90
C GLY A 36 8.98 8.27 -8.60
N SER A 37 9.73 7.19 -8.64
CA SER A 37 10.36 6.56 -7.47
C SER A 37 11.42 7.41 -6.75
N GLY A 38 11.95 8.44 -7.40
CA GLY A 38 12.95 9.33 -6.79
C GLY A 38 14.25 8.61 -6.44
N GLY A 39 14.93 9.14 -5.43
CA GLY A 39 16.13 8.55 -4.84
C GLY A 39 15.77 7.59 -3.72
N LEU A 40 15.18 6.46 -4.03
CA LEU A 40 14.81 5.43 -3.07
C LEU A 40 16.04 4.73 -2.48
N SER A 41 15.88 4.19 -1.28
CA SER A 41 16.88 3.33 -0.67
C SER A 41 17.07 2.05 -1.49
N ILE A 42 18.25 1.43 -1.35
CA ILE A 42 18.56 0.13 -1.96
C ILE A 42 17.48 -0.88 -1.53
N GLY A 43 16.92 -1.61 -2.50
CA GLY A 43 15.83 -2.58 -2.29
C GLY A 43 14.44 -2.04 -2.65
N GLN A 44 14.13 -0.77 -2.35
CA GLN A 44 12.84 -0.17 -2.73
C GLN A 44 12.79 0.26 -4.20
N ALA A 45 13.94 0.65 -4.77
CA ALA A 45 14.02 1.17 -6.12
C ALA A 45 13.51 0.19 -7.17
N GLY A 46 13.79 -1.11 -7.03
CA GLY A 46 13.37 -2.13 -7.99
C GLY A 46 11.86 -2.31 -8.07
N GLU A 47 11.18 -2.29 -6.94
CA GLU A 47 9.74 -2.44 -6.86
C GLU A 47 9.00 -1.28 -7.54
N PHE A 48 9.30 -0.05 -7.14
CA PHE A 48 8.64 1.14 -7.69
C PHE A 48 9.10 1.48 -9.11
N ASP A 49 10.32 1.12 -9.48
CA ASP A 49 10.85 1.38 -10.82
C ASP A 49 10.09 0.60 -11.89
N TYR A 50 9.84 -0.69 -11.64
CA TYR A 50 9.06 -1.53 -12.56
C TYR A 50 7.59 -1.08 -12.61
N SER A 51 6.93 -0.92 -11.47
CA SER A 51 5.51 -0.55 -11.40
C SER A 51 5.25 0.82 -12.03
N GLY A 52 6.11 1.81 -11.77
CA GLY A 52 6.01 3.13 -12.39
C GLY A 52 6.23 3.09 -13.90
N SER A 53 7.19 2.30 -14.38
CA SER A 53 7.41 2.11 -15.82
C SER A 53 6.20 1.47 -16.51
N GLN A 54 5.58 0.48 -15.88
CA GLN A 54 4.36 -0.16 -16.39
C GLN A 54 3.16 0.79 -16.39
N ALA A 55 3.04 1.66 -15.36
CA ALA A 55 2.00 2.68 -15.33
C ALA A 55 2.13 3.69 -16.47
N ILE A 56 3.35 4.17 -16.74
CA ILE A 56 3.61 5.07 -17.88
C ILE A 56 3.23 4.38 -19.19
N LYS A 57 3.63 3.12 -19.38
CA LYS A 57 3.29 2.33 -20.57
C LYS A 57 1.77 2.19 -20.72
N ALA A 58 1.06 1.81 -19.66
CA ALA A 58 -0.39 1.63 -19.68
C ALA A 58 -1.14 2.94 -20.01
N LEU A 59 -0.68 4.09 -19.49
CA LEU A 59 -1.24 5.38 -19.83
C LEU A 59 -1.03 5.73 -21.30
N LYS A 60 0.14 5.45 -21.88
CA LYS A 60 0.40 5.65 -23.31
C LYS A 60 -0.46 4.74 -24.18
N GLU A 61 -0.64 3.48 -23.80
CA GLU A 61 -1.55 2.55 -24.46
C GLU A 61 -3.02 3.04 -24.43
N ALA A 62 -3.37 3.75 -23.33
CA ALA A 62 -4.65 4.44 -23.21
C ALA A 62 -4.70 5.83 -23.90
N ASN A 63 -3.70 6.18 -24.72
CA ASN A 63 -3.58 7.46 -25.41
C ASN A 63 -3.60 8.68 -24.49
N LYS A 64 -3.00 8.57 -23.28
CA LYS A 64 -2.86 9.69 -22.34
C LYS A 64 -1.46 10.29 -22.45
N THR A 65 -1.36 11.61 -22.41
CA THR A 65 -0.07 12.29 -22.29
C THR A 65 0.53 12.07 -20.91
N THR A 66 1.77 11.61 -20.87
CA THR A 66 2.48 11.23 -19.65
C THR A 66 3.55 12.25 -19.28
N ILE A 67 3.48 12.74 -18.04
CA ILE A 67 4.43 13.67 -17.45
C ILE A 67 5.02 13.00 -16.22
N LEU A 68 6.33 12.82 -16.19
CA LEU A 68 7.03 12.15 -15.09
C LEU A 68 7.89 13.16 -14.32
N ILE A 69 7.82 13.15 -13.00
CA ILE A 69 8.83 13.75 -12.12
C ILE A 69 9.66 12.65 -11.48
N ASN A 70 10.96 12.64 -11.72
CA ASN A 70 11.89 11.70 -11.10
C ASN A 70 13.31 12.24 -11.17
N PRO A 71 14.00 12.51 -10.04
CA PRO A 71 15.37 13.02 -10.02
C PRO A 71 16.40 11.98 -10.45
N ASN A 72 16.05 10.69 -10.45
CA ASN A 72 16.97 9.61 -10.78
C ASN A 72 17.08 9.45 -12.29
N ILE A 73 18.27 9.67 -12.83
CA ILE A 73 18.57 9.51 -14.26
C ILE A 73 18.91 8.06 -14.66
N ALA A 74 19.10 7.19 -13.68
CA ALA A 74 19.55 5.80 -13.87
C ALA A 74 18.43 4.79 -13.57
N THR A 75 17.21 5.11 -13.95
CA THR A 75 16.04 4.26 -13.76
C THR A 75 15.33 4.00 -15.10
N ASN A 76 14.65 2.87 -15.20
CA ASN A 76 13.83 2.57 -16.38
C ASN A 76 12.73 3.60 -16.61
N GLN A 77 12.18 4.20 -15.53
CA GLN A 77 11.14 5.22 -15.63
C GLN A 77 11.59 6.44 -16.45
N THR A 78 12.86 6.83 -16.32
CA THR A 78 13.44 7.98 -17.02
C THR A 78 14.10 7.60 -18.36
N SER A 79 13.92 6.36 -18.82
CA SER A 79 14.39 5.94 -20.13
C SER A 79 13.82 6.80 -21.23
N HIS A 80 14.66 7.10 -22.21
CA HIS A 80 14.29 7.92 -23.36
C HIS A 80 13.03 7.36 -24.06
N SER A 81 12.06 8.21 -24.34
CA SER A 81 10.78 7.87 -24.98
C SER A 81 9.77 7.05 -24.15
N LEU A 82 10.05 6.74 -22.88
CA LEU A 82 9.06 6.06 -22.05
C LEU A 82 7.92 7.03 -21.68
N ALA A 83 8.20 8.14 -20.98
CA ALA A 83 7.25 9.22 -20.77
C ALA A 83 7.36 10.30 -21.85
N ASP A 84 6.27 11.03 -22.13
CA ASP A 84 6.27 12.11 -23.13
C ASP A 84 7.05 13.33 -22.65
N LYS A 85 7.01 13.61 -21.32
CA LYS A 85 7.81 14.65 -20.68
C LYS A 85 8.41 14.12 -19.40
N ILE A 86 9.68 14.44 -19.14
CA ILE A 86 10.41 14.05 -17.93
C ILE A 86 10.99 15.30 -17.27
N TYR A 87 10.69 15.43 -15.99
CA TYR A 87 11.25 16.45 -15.10
C TYR A 87 12.23 15.79 -14.12
N TYR A 88 13.51 16.06 -14.30
CA TYR A 88 14.60 15.61 -13.42
C TYR A 88 14.71 16.53 -12.21
N LEU A 89 13.63 16.60 -11.42
CA LEU A 89 13.51 17.48 -10.26
C LEU A 89 13.28 16.65 -9.00
N PRO A 90 13.67 17.16 -7.83
CA PRO A 90 13.34 16.51 -6.55
C PRO A 90 11.82 16.30 -6.39
N VAL A 91 11.44 15.18 -5.80
CA VAL A 91 10.04 14.86 -5.48
C VAL A 91 9.67 15.60 -4.19
N THR A 92 9.30 16.87 -4.32
CA THR A 92 8.82 17.71 -3.23
C THR A 92 7.53 18.45 -3.64
N PRO A 93 6.70 18.87 -2.68
CA PRO A 93 5.45 19.58 -2.98
C PRO A 93 5.67 20.84 -3.85
N GLU A 94 6.78 21.56 -3.64
CA GLU A 94 7.11 22.79 -4.36
C GLU A 94 7.38 22.50 -5.85
N TYR A 95 8.21 21.51 -6.14
CA TYR A 95 8.52 21.13 -7.53
C TYR A 95 7.34 20.48 -8.22
N ILE A 96 6.54 19.70 -7.51
CA ILE A 96 5.31 19.12 -8.07
C ILE A 96 4.32 20.24 -8.39
N THR A 97 4.16 21.23 -7.50
CA THR A 97 3.32 22.42 -7.76
C THR A 97 3.80 23.18 -8.98
N TYR A 98 5.10 23.40 -9.11
CA TYR A 98 5.68 24.06 -10.31
C TYR A 98 5.30 23.31 -11.60
N ILE A 99 5.38 21.98 -11.61
CA ILE A 99 5.01 21.17 -12.78
C ILE A 99 3.50 21.26 -13.03
N ILE A 100 2.67 21.20 -12.00
CA ILE A 100 1.21 21.36 -12.13
C ILE A 100 0.86 22.72 -12.72
N GLU A 101 1.52 23.78 -12.27
CA GLU A 101 1.30 25.14 -12.81
C GLU A 101 1.66 25.26 -14.28
N ARG A 102 2.74 24.63 -14.69
CA ARG A 102 3.29 24.69 -16.04
C ARG A 102 2.54 23.78 -17.02
N GLU A 103 2.31 22.53 -16.63
CA GLU A 103 1.80 21.50 -17.52
C GLU A 103 0.28 21.33 -17.47
N ARG A 104 -0.36 21.76 -16.37
CA ARG A 104 -1.80 21.65 -16.15
C ARG A 104 -2.34 20.25 -16.40
N PRO A 105 -1.77 19.22 -15.74
CA PRO A 105 -2.25 17.85 -15.91
C PRO A 105 -3.69 17.72 -15.41
N ASP A 106 -4.47 16.86 -16.07
CA ASP A 106 -5.83 16.55 -15.64
C ASP A 106 -5.85 15.61 -14.43
N GLY A 107 -4.82 14.77 -14.31
CA GLY A 107 -4.70 13.80 -13.21
C GLY A 107 -3.28 13.65 -12.69
N ILE A 108 -3.18 13.08 -11.48
CA ILE A 108 -1.91 12.75 -10.82
C ILE A 108 -1.95 11.32 -10.26
N LEU A 109 -0.86 10.57 -10.45
CA LEU A 109 -0.62 9.26 -9.85
C LEU A 109 0.48 9.39 -8.79
N LEU A 110 0.16 9.04 -7.54
CA LEU A 110 1.02 9.23 -6.36
C LEU A 110 1.78 7.97 -5.95
N THR A 111 1.15 6.80 -6.12
CA THR A 111 1.60 5.54 -5.52
C THR A 111 2.93 5.02 -6.07
N PHE A 112 3.33 5.45 -7.27
CA PHE A 112 4.60 5.01 -7.90
C PHE A 112 5.84 5.74 -7.38
N GLY A 113 5.65 6.74 -6.52
CA GLY A 113 6.72 7.48 -5.85
C GLY A 113 7.07 6.97 -4.45
N GLY A 114 6.50 5.83 -4.03
CA GLY A 114 6.63 5.31 -2.68
C GLY A 114 6.14 6.31 -1.63
N GLN A 115 6.60 6.17 -0.40
CA GLN A 115 6.17 7.03 0.72
C GLN A 115 6.38 8.52 0.45
N THR A 116 7.46 8.88 -0.24
CA THR A 116 7.72 10.28 -0.62
C THR A 116 6.61 10.83 -1.52
N GLY A 117 6.18 10.06 -2.52
CA GLY A 117 5.09 10.44 -3.42
C GLY A 117 3.75 10.55 -2.69
N LEU A 118 3.44 9.62 -1.81
CA LEU A 118 2.22 9.63 -0.99
C LEU A 118 2.17 10.87 -0.08
N ASN A 119 3.25 11.14 0.66
CA ASN A 119 3.36 12.30 1.54
C ASN A 119 3.23 13.63 0.76
N CYS A 120 3.84 13.72 -0.42
CA CYS A 120 3.67 14.88 -1.30
C CYS A 120 2.20 15.04 -1.73
N GLY A 121 1.52 13.95 -2.10
CA GLY A 121 0.12 13.98 -2.49
C GLY A 121 -0.80 14.50 -1.38
N VAL A 122 -0.63 14.00 -0.17
CA VAL A 122 -1.37 14.46 1.03
C VAL A 122 -1.11 15.94 1.29
N LYS A 123 0.15 16.39 1.20
CA LYS A 123 0.51 17.80 1.40
C LYS A 123 -0.09 18.72 0.34
N LEU A 124 -0.05 18.33 -0.93
CA LEU A 124 -0.65 19.08 -2.04
C LEU A 124 -2.16 19.23 -1.89
N ASP A 125 -2.84 18.22 -1.37
CA ASP A 125 -4.26 18.27 -1.09
C ASP A 125 -4.57 19.22 0.08
N GLN A 126 -3.83 19.09 1.19
CA GLN A 126 -3.95 19.97 2.37
C GLN A 126 -3.72 21.45 2.02
N ASP A 127 -2.74 21.73 1.17
CA ASP A 127 -2.43 23.08 0.70
C ASP A 127 -3.41 23.58 -0.37
N GLY A 128 -4.39 22.75 -0.77
CA GLY A 128 -5.42 23.09 -1.74
C GLY A 128 -4.93 23.19 -3.19
N ILE A 129 -3.70 22.74 -3.48
CA ILE A 129 -3.09 22.83 -4.82
C ILE A 129 -3.86 21.98 -5.83
N LEU A 130 -4.20 20.73 -5.47
CA LEU A 130 -4.93 19.84 -6.36
C LEU A 130 -6.28 20.44 -6.75
N LYS A 131 -7.00 21.01 -5.79
CA LYS A 131 -8.28 21.68 -6.02
C LYS A 131 -8.12 22.96 -6.84
N LYS A 132 -7.11 23.78 -6.52
CA LYS A 132 -6.84 25.06 -7.22
C LYS A 132 -6.64 24.85 -8.72
N TYR A 133 -5.95 23.78 -9.09
CA TYR A 133 -5.61 23.49 -10.49
C TYR A 133 -6.51 22.42 -11.12
N ASN A 134 -7.54 21.94 -10.40
CA ASN A 134 -8.48 20.89 -10.83
C ASN A 134 -7.77 19.60 -11.25
N VAL A 135 -6.75 19.20 -10.50
CA VAL A 135 -6.00 17.95 -10.74
C VAL A 135 -6.66 16.81 -9.99
N LYS A 136 -7.07 15.76 -10.70
CA LYS A 136 -7.72 14.59 -10.13
C LYS A 136 -6.66 13.61 -9.60
N VAL A 137 -6.81 13.14 -8.38
CA VAL A 137 -6.02 12.00 -7.89
C VAL A 137 -6.54 10.72 -8.53
N LEU A 138 -5.68 10.05 -9.27
CA LEU A 138 -5.98 8.79 -9.94
C LEU A 138 -5.47 7.63 -9.08
N GLY A 139 -6.20 6.52 -9.06
CA GLY A 139 -5.91 5.39 -8.20
C GLY A 139 -6.45 5.60 -6.78
N THR A 140 -5.63 5.37 -5.76
CA THR A 140 -6.05 5.45 -4.36
C THR A 140 -6.37 6.89 -3.93
N PRO A 141 -7.58 7.19 -3.43
CA PRO A 141 -7.95 8.53 -2.97
C PRO A 141 -7.11 9.00 -1.77
N ILE A 142 -6.89 10.31 -1.65
CA ILE A 142 -6.13 10.89 -0.52
C ILE A 142 -6.70 10.48 0.84
N LYS A 143 -8.02 10.46 0.99
CA LYS A 143 -8.66 10.01 2.23
C LYS A 143 -8.24 8.58 2.60
N THR A 144 -8.21 7.69 1.63
CA THR A 144 -7.79 6.30 1.83
C THR A 144 -6.31 6.22 2.17
N LEU A 145 -5.45 7.03 1.51
CA LEU A 145 -4.02 7.11 1.85
C LEU A 145 -3.82 7.54 3.30
N VAL A 146 -4.50 8.58 3.74
CA VAL A 146 -4.42 9.05 5.13
C VAL A 146 -4.90 7.96 6.10
N THR A 147 -6.03 7.32 5.81
CA THR A 147 -6.56 6.25 6.67
C THR A 147 -5.64 5.04 6.74
N SER A 148 -5.02 4.63 5.62
CA SER A 148 -4.17 3.45 5.57
C SER A 148 -2.77 3.68 6.17
N GLU A 149 -2.26 4.90 6.12
CA GLU A 149 -0.96 5.28 6.69
C GLU A 149 -1.03 5.54 8.21
N ASP A 150 -2.17 6.01 8.70
CA ASP A 150 -2.40 6.20 10.12
C ASP A 150 -2.89 4.89 10.77
N ARG A 151 -2.10 4.38 11.72
CA ARG A 151 -2.36 3.08 12.35
C ARG A 151 -3.67 3.04 13.13
N ASP A 152 -3.99 4.12 13.82
CA ASP A 152 -5.19 4.18 14.64
C ASP A 152 -6.44 4.29 13.75
N LEU A 153 -6.39 5.12 12.71
CA LEU A 153 -7.47 5.23 11.75
C LEU A 153 -7.67 3.90 10.99
N PHE A 154 -6.57 3.25 10.60
CA PHE A 154 -6.65 1.95 9.93
C PHE A 154 -7.21 0.86 10.85
N ALA A 155 -6.75 0.80 12.09
CA ALA A 155 -7.27 -0.14 13.08
C ALA A 155 -8.76 0.08 13.35
N GLN A 156 -9.22 1.34 13.43
CA GLN A 156 -10.63 1.67 13.58
C GLN A 156 -11.44 1.22 12.37
N ALA A 157 -10.98 1.54 11.16
CA ALA A 157 -11.62 1.12 9.92
C ALA A 157 -11.78 -0.40 9.82
N LEU A 158 -10.77 -1.18 10.22
CA LEU A 158 -10.85 -2.65 10.24
C LEU A 158 -11.80 -3.17 11.31
N LYS A 159 -11.84 -2.54 12.48
CA LYS A 159 -12.81 -2.88 13.55
C LYS A 159 -14.25 -2.65 13.12
N GLU A 160 -14.55 -1.56 12.41
CA GLU A 160 -15.89 -1.25 11.87
C GLU A 160 -16.46 -2.37 11.01
N ILE A 161 -15.59 -3.07 10.30
CA ILE A 161 -15.96 -4.19 9.44
C ILE A 161 -15.65 -5.57 10.06
N ASN A 162 -15.35 -5.63 11.34
CA ASN A 162 -15.04 -6.86 12.07
C ASN A 162 -13.92 -7.69 11.43
N ILE A 163 -12.86 -7.04 10.97
CA ILE A 163 -11.62 -7.71 10.54
C ILE A 163 -10.66 -7.75 11.73
N PRO A 164 -10.16 -8.94 12.10
CA PRO A 164 -9.18 -9.06 13.18
C PRO A 164 -7.87 -8.36 12.83
N ILE A 165 -7.31 -7.69 13.82
CA ILE A 165 -5.98 -7.07 13.76
C ILE A 165 -5.11 -7.60 14.88
N ALA A 166 -3.80 -7.44 14.77
CA ALA A 166 -2.91 -7.69 15.89
C ALA A 166 -3.29 -6.78 17.06
N GLU A 167 -3.38 -7.36 18.26
CA GLU A 167 -3.69 -6.61 19.46
C GLU A 167 -2.59 -5.59 19.74
N SER A 168 -2.98 -4.33 19.94
CA SER A 168 -2.08 -3.21 20.14
C SER A 168 -2.64 -2.27 21.21
N ILE A 169 -1.78 -1.83 22.12
CA ILE A 169 -2.12 -0.91 23.22
C ILE A 169 -1.12 0.23 23.21
N ALA A 170 -1.62 1.47 23.18
CA ALA A 170 -0.82 2.67 23.34
C ALA A 170 -0.48 2.90 24.81
N CYS A 171 0.77 3.25 25.10
CA CYS A 171 1.29 3.45 26.45
C CYS A 171 2.19 4.69 26.51
N GLU A 172 2.05 5.47 27.57
CA GLU A 172 2.81 6.68 27.84
C GLU A 172 3.78 6.50 29.01
N THR A 173 3.63 5.41 29.77
CA THR A 173 4.48 5.07 30.91
C THR A 173 5.02 3.65 30.82
N VAL A 174 6.13 3.37 31.51
CA VAL A 174 6.73 2.03 31.60
C VAL A 174 5.78 1.05 32.28
N ASP A 175 5.05 1.49 33.30
CA ASP A 175 4.11 0.62 34.04
C ASP A 175 2.90 0.25 33.18
N GLU A 176 2.36 1.18 32.40
CA GLU A 176 1.32 0.88 31.41
C GLU A 176 1.83 -0.10 30.35
N ALA A 177 3.06 0.08 29.88
CA ALA A 177 3.67 -0.79 28.90
C ALA A 177 3.88 -2.22 29.41
N LEU A 178 4.23 -2.40 30.67
CA LEU A 178 4.32 -3.73 31.32
C LEU A 178 2.93 -4.38 31.43
N GLN A 179 1.92 -3.66 31.86
CA GLN A 179 0.55 -4.16 31.95
C GLN A 179 0.00 -4.51 30.56
N ALA A 180 0.26 -3.69 29.55
CA ALA A 180 -0.12 -3.94 28.17
C ALA A 180 0.55 -5.23 27.65
N ALA A 181 1.85 -5.41 27.90
CA ALA A 181 2.58 -6.59 27.47
C ALA A 181 2.07 -7.89 28.11
N GLU A 182 1.64 -7.85 29.37
CA GLU A 182 1.00 -8.99 30.03
C GLU A 182 -0.38 -9.30 29.43
N SER A 183 -1.16 -8.28 29.12
CA SER A 183 -2.48 -8.42 28.50
C SER A 183 -2.38 -9.01 27.10
N VAL A 184 -1.49 -8.46 26.26
CA VAL A 184 -1.24 -8.89 24.87
C VAL A 184 -0.56 -10.26 24.82
N ARG A 185 0.17 -10.63 25.87
CA ARG A 185 1.00 -11.84 26.05
C ARG A 185 2.28 -11.80 25.23
N TYR A 186 3.38 -12.10 25.93
CA TYR A 186 4.72 -12.22 25.30
C TYR A 186 4.78 -13.35 24.25
N PRO A 187 5.62 -13.21 23.20
CA PRO A 187 6.46 -12.05 22.91
C PRO A 187 5.64 -10.88 22.36
N VAL A 188 6.09 -9.66 22.64
CA VAL A 188 5.51 -8.41 22.12
C VAL A 188 6.53 -7.67 21.28
N ILE A 189 6.03 -6.79 20.39
CA ILE A 189 6.83 -5.79 19.69
C ILE A 189 6.48 -4.42 20.26
N VAL A 190 7.48 -3.61 20.54
CA VAL A 190 7.32 -2.21 20.91
C VAL A 190 7.67 -1.35 19.71
N ARG A 191 6.83 -0.36 19.43
CA ARG A 191 7.07 0.63 18.38
C ARG A 191 6.92 2.02 18.95
N SER A 192 7.92 2.87 18.73
CA SER A 192 7.80 4.29 19.03
C SER A 192 6.81 4.96 18.09
N ALA A 193 5.86 5.70 18.64
CA ALA A 193 5.06 6.63 17.86
C ALA A 193 5.99 7.72 17.29
N TYR A 194 5.89 7.99 15.99
CA TYR A 194 6.65 9.04 15.30
C TYR A 194 8.14 8.80 15.08
N ALA A 195 8.70 7.61 15.39
CA ALA A 195 10.11 7.34 15.14
C ALA A 195 10.36 6.94 13.68
N LEU A 196 11.13 7.76 12.97
CA LEU A 196 11.68 7.43 11.65
C LEU A 196 12.83 6.41 11.81
N GLY A 197 12.81 5.35 11.00
CA GLY A 197 13.93 4.40 10.92
C GLY A 197 14.01 3.35 12.03
N GLY A 198 12.93 3.09 12.77
CA GLY A 198 12.90 2.00 13.76
C GLY A 198 13.64 2.26 15.07
N LEU A 199 14.14 3.49 15.29
CA LEU A 199 14.76 3.88 16.55
C LEU A 199 13.73 3.77 17.69
N GLY A 200 14.10 3.06 18.77
CA GLY A 200 13.20 2.82 19.91
C GLY A 200 12.15 1.74 19.65
N SER A 201 12.29 0.94 18.59
CA SER A 201 11.43 -0.24 18.33
C SER A 201 12.22 -1.52 18.60
N GLY A 202 11.53 -2.55 19.07
CA GLY A 202 12.18 -3.84 19.35
C GLY A 202 11.21 -4.90 19.83
N PHE A 203 11.74 -6.08 20.08
CA PHE A 203 10.98 -7.21 20.63
C PHE A 203 11.31 -7.38 22.11
N ALA A 204 10.29 -7.74 22.89
CA ALA A 204 10.45 -8.16 24.28
C ALA A 204 9.80 -9.52 24.47
N ASN A 205 10.53 -10.46 25.06
CA ASN A 205 10.09 -11.83 25.30
C ASN A 205 9.62 -12.03 26.75
N ASN A 206 9.91 -11.07 27.64
CA ASN A 206 9.59 -11.10 29.07
C ASN A 206 9.52 -9.67 29.63
N ALA A 207 9.11 -9.57 30.90
CA ALA A 207 8.92 -8.30 31.58
C ALA A 207 10.22 -7.48 31.74
N ASP A 208 11.36 -8.13 31.94
CA ASP A 208 12.63 -7.44 32.12
C ASP A 208 13.08 -6.77 30.81
N GLU A 209 13.01 -7.50 29.70
CA GLU A 209 13.27 -6.97 28.37
C GLU A 209 12.29 -5.83 28.03
N MET A 210 11.00 -6.03 28.35
CA MET A 210 9.95 -5.03 28.15
C MET A 210 10.25 -3.74 28.90
N LYS A 211 10.65 -3.83 30.18
CA LYS A 211 10.98 -2.67 31.01
C LYS A 211 12.14 -1.86 30.42
N GLN A 212 13.19 -2.55 29.98
CA GLN A 212 14.35 -1.88 29.36
C GLN A 212 13.95 -1.20 28.06
N LEU A 213 13.24 -1.91 27.20
CA LEU A 213 12.82 -1.40 25.89
C LEU A 213 11.85 -0.23 26.03
N ALA A 214 10.84 -0.34 26.90
CA ALA A 214 9.91 0.76 27.16
C ALA A 214 10.61 2.01 27.70
N SER A 215 11.55 1.84 28.64
CA SER A 215 12.33 2.98 29.18
C SER A 215 13.13 3.69 28.10
N GLN A 216 13.77 2.94 27.19
CA GLN A 216 14.51 3.51 26.06
C GLN A 216 13.57 4.21 25.07
N SER A 217 12.48 3.55 24.70
CA SER A 217 11.55 4.05 23.70
C SER A 217 10.81 5.31 24.16
N LEU A 218 10.37 5.35 25.42
CA LEU A 218 9.72 6.51 26.03
C LEU A 218 10.66 7.70 26.31
N SER A 219 11.98 7.44 26.33
CA SER A 219 12.96 8.55 26.36
C SER A 219 13.06 9.27 25.01
N LEU A 220 12.66 8.62 23.92
CA LEU A 220 12.76 9.13 22.54
C LEU A 220 11.42 9.63 22.00
N ALA A 221 10.31 9.13 22.55
CA ALA A 221 8.96 9.44 22.08
C ALA A 221 7.99 9.53 23.28
N PRO A 222 6.99 10.43 23.24
CA PRO A 222 6.03 10.59 24.33
C PRO A 222 5.09 9.39 24.50
N GLN A 223 4.96 8.57 23.46
CA GLN A 223 4.07 7.40 23.42
C GLN A 223 4.70 6.26 22.65
N ILE A 224 4.45 5.06 23.09
CA ILE A 224 4.82 3.80 22.43
C ILE A 224 3.60 2.92 22.24
N LEU A 225 3.67 2.05 21.22
CA LEU A 225 2.69 0.99 20.99
C LEU A 225 3.28 -0.34 21.43
N VAL A 226 2.55 -1.09 22.24
CA VAL A 226 2.84 -2.47 22.62
C VAL A 226 1.92 -3.37 21.84
N GLU A 227 2.48 -4.15 20.94
CA GLU A 227 1.71 -4.98 19.99
C GLU A 227 2.09 -6.45 20.15
N LYS A 228 1.14 -7.34 19.86
CA LYS A 228 1.42 -8.76 19.79
C LYS A 228 2.46 -9.05 18.71
N SER A 229 3.53 -9.74 19.07
CA SER A 229 4.51 -10.19 18.08
C SER A 229 3.93 -11.32 17.23
N LEU A 230 3.91 -11.10 15.93
CA LEU A 230 3.53 -12.11 14.93
C LEU A 230 4.77 -12.74 14.26
N LYS A 231 5.97 -12.50 14.83
CA LYS A 231 7.20 -13.08 14.31
C LYS A 231 7.09 -14.61 14.19
N GLY A 232 7.44 -15.12 13.04
CA GLY A 232 7.37 -16.56 12.76
C GLY A 232 6.01 -17.04 12.25
N TRP A 233 5.01 -16.14 12.14
CA TRP A 233 3.73 -16.48 11.53
C TRP A 233 3.87 -16.60 10.01
N LYS A 234 2.93 -17.33 9.40
CA LYS A 234 2.79 -17.37 7.95
C LYS A 234 2.32 -16.01 7.42
N GLU A 235 2.95 -15.56 6.37
CA GLU A 235 2.60 -14.33 5.66
C GLU A 235 1.94 -14.66 4.32
N VAL A 236 0.74 -14.13 4.13
CA VAL A 236 -0.06 -14.31 2.90
C VAL A 236 -0.56 -12.94 2.48
N GLU A 237 -0.42 -12.65 1.20
CA GLU A 237 -0.80 -11.37 0.61
C GLU A 237 -1.85 -11.55 -0.48
N TYR A 238 -2.67 -10.52 -0.67
CA TYR A 238 -3.65 -10.44 -1.75
C TYR A 238 -3.49 -9.13 -2.51
N GLU A 239 -3.28 -9.24 -3.81
CA GLU A 239 -3.39 -8.08 -4.70
C GLU A 239 -4.85 -7.86 -5.07
N VAL A 240 -5.38 -6.70 -4.72
CA VAL A 240 -6.79 -6.37 -4.91
C VAL A 240 -6.92 -5.06 -5.69
N VAL A 241 -7.74 -5.09 -6.74
CA VAL A 241 -8.05 -3.90 -7.54
C VAL A 241 -9.52 -3.58 -7.43
N ARG A 242 -9.84 -2.32 -7.20
CA ARG A 242 -11.20 -1.80 -7.18
C ARG A 242 -11.32 -0.61 -8.11
N ASP A 243 -12.36 -0.60 -8.93
CA ASP A 243 -12.70 0.54 -9.77
C ASP A 243 -13.63 1.55 -9.07
N ARG A 244 -13.86 2.69 -9.70
CA ARG A 244 -14.72 3.78 -9.17
C ARG A 244 -16.19 3.41 -9.01
N VAL A 245 -16.67 2.37 -9.73
CA VAL A 245 -18.06 1.91 -9.65
C VAL A 245 -18.24 0.74 -8.68
N GLY A 246 -17.16 0.33 -7.99
CA GLY A 246 -17.18 -0.67 -6.93
C GLY A 246 -16.97 -2.10 -7.40
N ASN A 247 -16.61 -2.34 -8.68
CA ASN A 247 -16.10 -3.64 -9.08
C ASN A 247 -14.79 -3.90 -8.35
N CYS A 248 -14.65 -5.07 -7.76
CA CYS A 248 -13.51 -5.43 -6.93
C CYS A 248 -13.08 -6.86 -7.24
N ILE A 249 -11.83 -7.03 -7.59
CA ILE A 249 -11.24 -8.33 -7.90
C ILE A 249 -9.96 -8.55 -7.09
N THR A 250 -9.72 -9.80 -6.71
CA THR A 250 -8.39 -10.26 -6.29
C THR A 250 -7.64 -10.70 -7.53
N VAL A 251 -6.56 -10.01 -7.85
CA VAL A 251 -5.72 -10.30 -9.03
C VAL A 251 -4.96 -11.60 -8.79
N CYS A 252 -4.34 -11.73 -7.63
CA CYS A 252 -3.70 -12.93 -7.16
C CYS A 252 -3.66 -12.96 -5.62
N ASN A 253 -3.37 -14.14 -5.07
CA ASN A 253 -2.88 -14.28 -3.73
C ASN A 253 -1.44 -14.81 -3.77
N MET A 254 -0.66 -14.45 -2.76
CA MET A 254 0.76 -14.78 -2.65
C MET A 254 1.05 -15.29 -1.25
N GLU A 255 2.03 -16.17 -1.17
CA GLU A 255 2.52 -16.74 0.08
C GLU A 255 4.02 -16.54 0.16
N ASN A 256 4.50 -15.93 1.23
CA ASN A 256 5.93 -15.79 1.49
C ASN A 256 6.47 -17.12 2.04
N PHE A 257 7.58 -17.59 1.48
CA PHE A 257 8.27 -18.78 1.96
C PHE A 257 8.86 -18.56 3.34
N ASP A 258 9.44 -17.39 3.54
CA ASP A 258 9.98 -17.00 4.84
C ASP A 258 8.85 -16.53 5.77
N PRO A 259 8.94 -16.84 7.07
CA PRO A 259 7.93 -16.40 8.03
C PRO A 259 7.99 -14.90 8.27
N LEU A 260 6.92 -14.33 8.78
CA LEU A 260 6.83 -12.91 9.13
C LEU A 260 8.00 -12.47 10.03
N GLY A 261 8.63 -11.38 9.65
CA GLY A 261 9.85 -10.84 10.24
C GLY A 261 11.03 -10.75 9.27
N VAL A 262 10.94 -11.42 8.12
CA VAL A 262 11.78 -11.17 6.95
C VAL A 262 11.05 -10.16 6.06
N HIS A 263 11.76 -9.18 5.51
CA HIS A 263 11.13 -8.20 4.62
C HIS A 263 10.62 -8.89 3.34
N THR A 264 9.40 -8.57 2.91
CA THR A 264 8.75 -9.20 1.74
C THR A 264 9.60 -9.11 0.48
N GLY A 265 10.29 -8.00 0.27
CA GLY A 265 11.22 -7.81 -0.84
C GLY A 265 12.46 -8.73 -0.82
N ASP A 266 12.77 -9.34 0.31
CA ASP A 266 13.91 -10.25 0.51
C ASP A 266 13.47 -11.73 0.62
N SER A 267 12.16 -11.98 0.60
CA SER A 267 11.57 -13.33 0.69
C SER A 267 11.25 -13.91 -0.68
N ILE A 268 11.26 -15.25 -0.76
CA ILE A 268 10.74 -15.96 -1.92
C ILE A 268 9.22 -16.00 -1.82
N VAL A 269 8.54 -15.55 -2.87
CA VAL A 269 7.09 -15.45 -2.93
C VAL A 269 6.51 -16.45 -3.93
N PHE A 270 5.53 -17.23 -3.51
CA PHE A 270 4.75 -18.11 -4.37
C PHE A 270 3.40 -17.48 -4.74
N ALA A 271 3.10 -17.39 -6.02
CA ALA A 271 1.81 -16.97 -6.54
C ALA A 271 1.28 -18.03 -7.53
N PRO A 272 0.11 -18.63 -7.28
CA PRO A 272 -0.74 -18.51 -6.10
C PRO A 272 -0.15 -19.22 -4.86
N SER A 273 -0.69 -18.93 -3.68
CA SER A 273 -0.33 -19.64 -2.43
C SER A 273 -0.55 -21.15 -2.57
N GLN A 274 0.34 -21.94 -1.98
CA GLN A 274 0.37 -23.41 -2.17
C GLN A 274 -0.09 -24.18 -0.93
N THR A 275 -0.12 -23.54 0.24
CA THR A 275 -0.31 -24.22 1.53
C THR A 275 -1.59 -23.83 2.26
N LEU A 276 -2.45 -23.04 1.64
CA LEU A 276 -3.78 -22.72 2.18
C LEU A 276 -4.79 -23.81 1.81
N SER A 277 -5.67 -24.16 2.75
CA SER A 277 -6.90 -24.88 2.44
C SER A 277 -7.88 -23.98 1.66
N ASP A 278 -8.88 -24.58 1.01
CA ASP A 278 -9.92 -23.84 0.31
C ASP A 278 -10.68 -22.89 1.25
N GLU A 279 -10.94 -23.31 2.47
CA GLU A 279 -11.61 -22.50 3.49
C GLU A 279 -10.77 -21.26 3.86
N GLU A 280 -9.47 -21.44 4.13
CA GLU A 280 -8.55 -20.34 4.45
C GLU A 280 -8.40 -19.39 3.27
N TYR A 281 -8.24 -19.92 2.06
CA TYR A 281 -8.15 -19.12 0.84
C TYR A 281 -9.39 -18.22 0.67
N HIS A 282 -10.59 -18.80 0.77
CA HIS A 282 -11.83 -18.05 0.59
C HIS A 282 -12.12 -17.07 1.73
N MET A 283 -11.75 -17.42 2.96
CA MET A 283 -11.85 -16.53 4.11
C MET A 283 -10.97 -15.28 3.91
N LEU A 284 -9.70 -15.48 3.59
CA LEU A 284 -8.74 -14.37 3.38
C LEU A 284 -9.13 -13.53 2.16
N ARG A 285 -9.52 -14.16 1.06
CA ARG A 285 -10.02 -13.47 -0.13
C ARG A 285 -11.22 -12.58 0.19
N SER A 286 -12.17 -13.09 0.95
CA SER A 286 -13.37 -12.35 1.35
C SER A 286 -13.02 -11.17 2.26
N ALA A 287 -12.07 -11.36 3.18
CA ALA A 287 -11.56 -10.30 4.03
C ALA A 287 -10.87 -9.20 3.20
N ALA A 288 -10.00 -9.57 2.26
CA ALA A 288 -9.30 -8.65 1.38
C ALA A 288 -10.26 -7.77 0.56
N ILE A 289 -11.28 -8.38 -0.06
CA ILE A 289 -12.32 -7.66 -0.79
C ILE A 289 -13.12 -6.73 0.13
N LYS A 290 -13.46 -7.19 1.33
CA LYS A 290 -14.20 -6.42 2.32
C LYS A 290 -13.43 -5.18 2.79
N ILE A 291 -12.13 -5.32 3.03
CA ILE A 291 -11.24 -4.22 3.39
C ILE A 291 -11.18 -3.16 2.28
N ILE A 292 -10.86 -3.60 1.05
CA ILE A 292 -10.70 -2.66 -0.07
C ILE A 292 -12.02 -1.98 -0.47
N ARG A 293 -13.16 -2.60 -0.20
CA ARG A 293 -14.46 -1.95 -0.39
C ARG A 293 -14.83 -0.95 0.69
N HIS A 294 -14.28 -1.11 1.89
CA HIS A 294 -14.53 -0.23 3.02
C HIS A 294 -13.67 1.03 2.96
N LEU A 295 -12.41 0.90 2.55
CA LEU A 295 -11.48 2.00 2.34
C LEU A 295 -11.80 2.81 1.07
#